data_70779a998c65103020caf9b0575432ec
#
_entry.id   70779a998c65103020caf9b0575432ec
#
_cell.length_a   1.000
_cell.length_b   1.000
_cell.length_c   1.000
_cell.angle_alpha   90.00
_cell.angle_beta   90.00
_cell.angle_gamma   90.00
#
_symmetry.space_group_name_H-M   'P 1'
#
loop_
_entity.id
_entity.type
_entity.pdbx_description
1 polymer ?
#
loop_
_entity_poly.entity_id
_entity_poly.type
_entity_poly.pdbx_seq_one_letter_code
_entity_poly.pdbx_strand_id
1 'polypeptide(L)'
;MGMRNAPPHAGSMLESLRGLGYAPATALADLIDNSIAANSSEVSIQFEWAGPQSWVRIVDDGDGMDDAALEAGMRLGARDPRAERAATDLGRFGLGLKTASFSQARRLTVASKQKDGAVACLRWDLDLIGQEPGAEWPLF
;
A
#
# COMPACT_ATOMS: atom_id res chain seq x y z
N MET A 1 2.98 7.48 37.61
CA MET A 1 3.72 7.25 36.36
C MET A 1 3.14 8.15 35.29
N GLY A 2 3.91 9.09 34.73
CA GLY A 2 3.43 9.96 33.64
C GLY A 2 3.51 9.22 32.31
N MET A 3 2.44 9.22 31.52
CA MET A 3 2.41 8.67 30.15
C MET A 3 3.15 9.64 29.22
N ARG A 4 4.09 9.13 28.41
CA ARG A 4 4.81 9.91 27.40
C ARG A 4 4.40 9.42 26.02
N ASN A 5 4.16 10.34 25.11
CA ASN A 5 3.92 10.02 23.70
C ASN A 5 5.27 9.83 23.01
N ALA A 6 5.49 8.69 22.35
CA ALA A 6 6.71 8.36 21.61
C ALA A 6 6.31 7.77 20.24
N PRO A 7 5.80 8.60 19.32
CA PRO A 7 5.46 8.10 17.99
C PRO A 7 6.73 7.64 17.27
N PRO A 8 6.64 6.56 16.47
CA PRO A 8 7.77 6.12 15.67
C PRO A 8 8.12 7.17 14.59
N HIS A 9 9.39 7.27 14.26
CA HIS A 9 9.83 8.09 13.15
C HIS A 9 9.43 7.42 11.82
N ALA A 10 8.65 8.12 11.00
CA ALA A 10 8.01 7.55 9.80
C ALA A 10 9.02 6.93 8.83
N GLY A 11 10.07 7.65 8.45
CA GLY A 11 11.08 7.15 7.54
C GLY A 11 11.80 5.90 8.05
N SER A 12 12.20 5.89 9.33
CA SER A 12 12.89 4.73 9.92
C SER A 12 11.99 3.51 10.03
N MET A 13 10.71 3.69 10.33
CA MET A 13 9.74 2.61 10.38
C MET A 13 9.53 1.98 9.00
N LEU A 14 9.37 2.80 7.96
CA LEU A 14 9.19 2.32 6.59
C LEU A 14 10.42 1.62 6.03
N GLU A 15 11.63 2.13 6.31
CA GLU A 15 12.88 1.45 5.93
C GLU A 15 13.00 0.09 6.66
N SER A 16 12.54 -0.02 7.89
CA SER A 16 12.51 -1.29 8.62
C SER A 16 11.56 -2.30 7.99
N LEU A 17 10.40 -1.87 7.47
CA LEU A 17 9.47 -2.73 6.73
C LEU A 17 10.09 -3.30 5.44
N ARG A 18 10.98 -2.56 4.78
CA ARG A 18 11.72 -3.04 3.60
C ARG A 18 12.65 -4.20 3.94
N GLY A 19 13.19 -4.24 5.15
CA GLY A 19 14.10 -5.29 5.64
C GLY A 19 13.45 -6.62 5.96
N LEU A 20 12.12 -6.76 5.88
CA LEU A 20 11.39 -7.97 6.27
C LEU A 20 11.56 -9.17 5.30
N GLY A 21 12.38 -9.05 4.26
CA GLY A 21 12.77 -10.19 3.43
C GLY A 21 11.66 -10.73 2.50
N TYR A 22 10.77 -9.86 2.03
CA TYR A 22 9.74 -10.22 1.06
C TYR A 22 10.36 -10.57 -0.29
N ALA A 23 10.16 -11.80 -0.76
CA ALA A 23 10.51 -12.16 -2.12
C ALA A 23 9.59 -11.45 -3.14
N PRO A 24 10.10 -11.06 -4.33
CA PRO A 24 9.27 -10.39 -5.35
C PRO A 24 8.00 -11.18 -5.72
N ALA A 25 8.10 -12.49 -5.83
CA ALA A 25 6.94 -13.35 -6.14
C ALA A 25 5.88 -13.31 -5.03
N THR A 26 6.28 -13.29 -3.76
CA THR A 26 5.37 -13.17 -2.62
C THR A 26 4.71 -11.79 -2.58
N ALA A 27 5.48 -10.73 -2.86
CA ALA A 27 4.95 -9.38 -2.94
C ALA A 27 3.88 -9.25 -4.04
N LEU A 28 4.15 -9.79 -5.22
CA LEU A 28 3.17 -9.81 -6.32
C LEU A 28 1.93 -10.63 -5.99
N ALA A 29 2.09 -11.79 -5.34
CA ALA A 29 0.96 -12.61 -4.91
C ALA A 29 0.03 -11.85 -3.96
N ASP A 30 0.57 -11.13 -2.97
CA ASP A 30 -0.21 -10.32 -2.04
C ASP A 30 -0.98 -9.19 -2.75
N LEU A 31 -0.40 -8.59 -3.79
CA LEU A 31 -1.08 -7.55 -4.59
C LEU A 31 -2.17 -8.15 -5.47
N ILE A 32 -1.96 -9.33 -6.04
CA ILE A 32 -2.98 -10.07 -6.81
C ILE A 32 -4.14 -10.48 -5.89
N ASP A 33 -3.85 -10.93 -4.67
CA ASP A 33 -4.87 -11.27 -3.68
C ASP A 33 -5.78 -10.08 -3.36
N ASN A 34 -5.25 -8.86 -3.34
CA ASN A 34 -6.07 -7.64 -3.20
C ASN A 34 -7.01 -7.44 -4.40
N SER A 35 -6.54 -7.70 -5.62
CA SER A 35 -7.38 -7.63 -6.83
C SER A 35 -8.48 -8.70 -6.81
N ILE A 36 -8.17 -9.91 -6.36
CA ILE A 36 -9.16 -10.99 -6.19
C ILE A 36 -10.21 -10.58 -5.14
N ALA A 37 -9.77 -10.01 -4.01
CA ALA A 37 -10.67 -9.53 -2.96
C ALA A 37 -11.55 -8.37 -3.41
N ALA A 38 -11.13 -7.62 -4.44
CA ALA A 38 -11.91 -6.57 -5.09
C ALA A 38 -12.86 -7.11 -6.19
N ASN A 39 -13.09 -8.43 -6.26
CA ASN A 39 -13.93 -9.09 -7.25
C ASN A 39 -13.47 -8.89 -8.70
N SER A 40 -12.17 -8.74 -8.93
CA SER A 40 -11.67 -8.62 -10.29
C SER A 40 -11.83 -9.92 -11.08
N SER A 41 -12.11 -9.80 -12.37
CA SER A 41 -12.14 -10.91 -13.31
C SER A 41 -10.86 -11.00 -14.15
N GLU A 42 -10.12 -9.90 -14.22
CA GLU A 42 -8.85 -9.80 -14.95
C GLU A 42 -7.83 -9.01 -14.15
N VAL A 43 -6.58 -9.49 -14.12
CA VAL A 43 -5.43 -8.80 -13.54
C VAL A 43 -4.31 -8.77 -14.57
N SER A 44 -3.88 -7.59 -14.96
CA SER A 44 -2.76 -7.37 -15.88
C SER A 44 -1.53 -6.91 -15.11
N ILE A 45 -0.38 -7.53 -15.38
CA ILE A 45 0.90 -7.18 -14.76
C ILE A 45 1.89 -6.79 -15.86
N GLN A 46 2.51 -5.62 -15.72
CA GLN A 46 3.51 -5.10 -16.64
C GLN A 46 4.80 -4.78 -15.88
N PHE A 47 5.92 -5.07 -16.50
CA PHE A 47 7.25 -4.84 -15.97
C PHE A 47 8.07 -4.00 -16.94
N GLU A 48 8.83 -3.07 -16.40
CA GLU A 48 9.87 -2.34 -17.12
C GLU A 48 11.17 -2.47 -16.36
N TRP A 49 12.20 -3.00 -17.01
CA TRP A 49 13.53 -3.16 -16.42
C TRP A 49 14.45 -2.06 -16.96
N ALA A 50 14.68 -1.03 -16.16
CA ALA A 50 15.50 0.13 -16.51
C ALA A 50 16.40 0.56 -15.34
N GLY A 51 17.05 -0.41 -14.67
CA GLY A 51 17.89 -0.15 -13.50
C GLY A 51 17.11 0.60 -12.41
N PRO A 52 17.59 1.76 -11.91
CA PRO A 52 16.90 2.54 -10.88
C PRO A 52 15.52 3.09 -11.31
N GLN A 53 15.22 3.10 -12.60
CA GLN A 53 13.94 3.55 -13.16
C GLN A 53 12.98 2.38 -13.45
N SER A 54 13.31 1.18 -13.03
CA SER A 54 12.43 0.01 -13.17
C SER A 54 11.11 0.23 -12.44
N TRP A 55 10.03 -0.31 -13.00
CA TRP A 55 8.70 -0.24 -12.39
C TRP A 55 7.89 -1.52 -12.65
N VAL A 56 6.91 -1.75 -11.79
CA VAL A 56 5.87 -2.77 -11.97
C VAL A 56 4.53 -2.08 -11.91
N ARG A 57 3.63 -2.40 -12.82
CA ARG A 57 2.25 -1.95 -12.84
C ARG A 57 1.30 -3.14 -12.79
N ILE A 58 0.39 -3.12 -11.84
CA ILE A 58 -0.69 -4.09 -11.69
C ILE A 58 -2.00 -3.33 -11.93
N VAL A 59 -2.82 -3.83 -12.82
CA VAL A 59 -4.13 -3.25 -13.16
C VAL A 59 -5.18 -4.35 -13.07
N ASP A 60 -6.24 -4.09 -12.36
CA ASP A 60 -7.40 -4.95 -12.25
C ASP A 60 -8.69 -4.24 -12.68
N ASP A 61 -9.71 -5.03 -12.96
CA ASP A 61 -11.07 -4.59 -13.30
C ASP A 61 -12.05 -4.75 -12.13
N GLY A 62 -11.54 -4.80 -10.89
CA GLY A 62 -12.35 -4.97 -9.68
C GLY A 62 -13.25 -3.79 -9.34
N ASP A 63 -13.89 -3.85 -8.16
CA ASP A 63 -14.89 -2.86 -7.70
C ASP A 63 -14.32 -1.45 -7.56
N GLY A 64 -13.01 -1.33 -7.34
CA GLY A 64 -12.33 -0.07 -7.14
C GLY A 64 -12.65 0.61 -5.81
N MET A 65 -12.03 1.75 -5.59
CA MET A 65 -12.17 2.56 -4.38
C MET A 65 -12.48 4.01 -4.75
N ASP A 66 -13.30 4.67 -3.94
CA ASP A 66 -13.38 6.13 -3.93
C ASP A 66 -12.21 6.75 -3.16
N ASP A 67 -12.14 8.07 -3.13
CA ASP A 67 -11.06 8.81 -2.49
C ASP A 67 -10.91 8.48 -1.00
N ALA A 68 -12.01 8.41 -0.26
CA ALA A 68 -12.01 8.12 1.18
C ALA A 68 -11.57 6.67 1.48
N ALA A 69 -12.03 5.70 0.69
CA ALA A 69 -11.64 4.31 0.82
C ALA A 69 -10.17 4.12 0.43
N LEU A 70 -9.69 4.80 -0.61
CA LEU A 70 -8.30 4.78 -1.02
C LEU A 70 -7.39 5.37 0.06
N GLU A 71 -7.74 6.55 0.61
CA GLU A 71 -6.98 7.16 1.70
C GLU A 71 -6.91 6.21 2.91
N ALA A 72 -8.03 5.63 3.33
CA ALA A 72 -8.06 4.66 4.42
C ALA A 72 -7.20 3.42 4.14
N GLY A 73 -7.23 2.91 2.90
CA GLY A 73 -6.40 1.79 2.45
C GLY A 73 -4.90 2.13 2.42
N MET A 74 -4.56 3.37 2.11
CA MET A 74 -3.17 3.85 2.03
C MET A 74 -2.58 4.19 3.41
N ARG A 75 -3.37 4.43 4.44
CA ARG A 75 -2.86 4.67 5.80
C ARG A 75 -2.14 3.44 6.35
N LEU A 76 -0.99 3.66 6.97
CA LEU A 76 -0.25 2.61 7.68
C LEU A 76 -0.93 2.31 9.02
N GLY A 77 -1.22 1.03 9.28
CA GLY A 77 -1.87 0.62 10.54
C GLY A 77 -3.33 1.04 10.69
N ALA A 78 -4.03 1.34 9.59
CA ALA A 78 -5.43 1.78 9.61
C ALA A 78 -6.42 0.74 10.14
N ARG A 79 -6.04 -0.54 10.18
CA ARG A 79 -6.88 -1.64 10.70
C ARG A 79 -6.21 -2.34 11.87
N ASP A 80 -6.96 -2.58 12.93
CA ASP A 80 -6.55 -3.46 14.02
C ASP A 80 -6.47 -4.91 13.49
N PRO A 81 -5.31 -5.59 13.58
CA PRO A 81 -5.17 -6.99 13.17
C PRO A 81 -6.11 -7.94 13.92
N ARG A 82 -6.67 -7.50 15.07
CA ARG A 82 -7.58 -8.27 15.93
C ARG A 82 -9.06 -8.06 15.61
N ALA A 83 -9.39 -7.11 14.72
CA ALA A 83 -10.78 -6.91 14.29
C ALA A 83 -11.31 -8.16 13.55
N GLU A 84 -12.56 -8.55 13.84
CA GLU A 84 -13.22 -9.66 13.15
C GLU A 84 -13.26 -9.40 11.64
N ARG A 85 -12.93 -10.44 10.87
CA ARG A 85 -12.86 -10.40 9.41
C ARG A 85 -13.81 -11.41 8.81
N ALA A 86 -14.36 -11.07 7.64
CA ALA A 86 -15.01 -12.06 6.80
C ALA A 86 -13.99 -13.14 6.37
N ALA A 87 -14.42 -14.40 6.31
CA ALA A 87 -13.56 -15.53 5.90
C ALA A 87 -12.99 -15.39 4.48
N THR A 88 -13.53 -14.48 3.69
CA THR A 88 -13.11 -14.12 2.32
C THR A 88 -12.08 -12.99 2.27
N ASP A 89 -11.75 -12.35 3.41
CA ASP A 89 -10.76 -11.26 3.45
C ASP A 89 -9.33 -11.85 3.44
N LEU A 90 -8.74 -11.94 2.26
CA LEU A 90 -7.38 -12.44 2.04
C LEU A 90 -6.29 -11.49 2.57
N GLY A 91 -6.64 -10.25 2.87
CA GLY A 91 -5.74 -9.22 3.40
C GLY A 91 -5.42 -9.38 4.87
N ARG A 92 -4.49 -10.28 5.25
CA ARG A 92 -4.22 -10.71 6.64
C ARG A 92 -3.96 -9.60 7.65
N PHE A 93 -3.44 -8.41 7.29
CA PHE A 93 -2.99 -7.42 8.29
C PHE A 93 -3.31 -5.96 7.96
N GLY A 94 -4.07 -5.65 6.90
CA GLY A 94 -4.27 -4.27 6.44
C GLY A 94 -2.97 -3.56 6.03
N LEU A 95 -1.86 -4.30 6.00
CA LEU A 95 -0.53 -3.83 5.64
C LEU A 95 -0.04 -4.46 4.32
N GLY A 96 -0.73 -5.48 3.78
CA GLY A 96 -0.26 -6.28 2.65
C GLY A 96 0.14 -5.45 1.43
N LEU A 97 -0.72 -4.54 0.99
CA LEU A 97 -0.43 -3.63 -0.12
C LEU A 97 0.86 -2.84 0.12
N LYS A 98 1.00 -2.23 1.30
CA LYS A 98 2.12 -1.35 1.63
C LYS A 98 3.41 -2.13 1.89
N THR A 99 3.33 -3.21 2.66
CA THR A 99 4.50 -4.06 2.96
C THR A 99 5.02 -4.73 1.70
N ALA A 100 4.14 -5.32 0.88
CA ALA A 100 4.52 -5.92 -0.39
C ALA A 100 5.17 -4.89 -1.31
N SER A 101 4.54 -3.72 -1.49
CA SER A 101 5.05 -2.68 -2.39
C SER A 101 6.37 -2.10 -1.89
N PHE A 102 6.48 -1.72 -0.61
CA PHE A 102 7.70 -1.12 -0.07
C PHE A 102 8.86 -2.10 0.05
N SER A 103 8.61 -3.40 0.16
CA SER A 103 9.68 -4.39 0.11
C SER A 103 10.43 -4.39 -1.24
N GLN A 104 9.77 -3.99 -2.32
CA GLN A 104 10.30 -4.01 -3.68
C GLN A 104 10.60 -2.60 -4.24
N ALA A 105 9.84 -1.58 -3.86
CA ALA A 105 9.91 -0.24 -4.43
C ALA A 105 9.99 0.86 -3.36
N ARG A 106 10.50 2.03 -3.72
CA ARG A 106 10.52 3.22 -2.87
C ARG A 106 9.31 4.12 -3.09
N ARG A 107 8.57 3.90 -4.20
CA ARG A 107 7.35 4.64 -4.54
C ARG A 107 6.21 3.68 -4.75
N LEU A 108 5.08 3.99 -4.15
CA LEU A 108 3.80 3.30 -4.38
C LEU A 108 2.78 4.33 -4.83
N THR A 109 2.29 4.19 -6.05
CA THR A 109 1.15 4.98 -6.55
C THR A 109 -0.03 4.04 -6.74
N VAL A 110 -1.17 4.40 -6.16
CA VAL A 110 -2.43 3.69 -6.37
C VAL A 110 -3.42 4.65 -6.99
N ALA A 111 -3.93 4.28 -8.15
CA ALA A 111 -5.06 4.95 -8.79
C ALA A 111 -6.24 3.98 -8.79
N SER A 112 -7.39 4.44 -8.39
CA SER A 112 -8.59 3.61 -8.27
C SER A 112 -9.83 4.38 -8.70
N LYS A 113 -10.85 3.65 -9.15
CA LYS A 113 -12.11 4.21 -9.57
C LYS A 113 -13.22 3.22 -9.32
N GLN A 114 -14.26 3.61 -8.62
CA GLN A 114 -15.52 2.86 -8.58
C GLN A 114 -16.30 3.07 -9.88
N LYS A 115 -17.22 2.15 -10.16
CA LYS A 115 -18.16 2.31 -11.28
C LYS A 115 -18.89 3.64 -11.12
N ASP A 116 -18.92 4.43 -12.19
CA ASP A 116 -19.54 5.76 -12.24
C ASP A 116 -18.93 6.83 -11.32
N GLY A 117 -17.82 6.53 -10.63
CA GLY A 117 -17.10 7.45 -9.76
C GLY A 117 -15.98 8.22 -10.47
N ALA A 118 -15.41 9.21 -9.78
CA ALA A 118 -14.18 9.87 -10.18
C ALA A 118 -12.96 8.97 -9.91
N VAL A 119 -11.87 9.21 -10.63
CA VAL A 119 -10.58 8.57 -10.32
C VAL A 119 -9.99 9.22 -9.07
N ALA A 120 -9.66 8.40 -8.08
CA ALA A 120 -8.83 8.77 -6.94
C ALA A 120 -7.39 8.29 -7.19
N CYS A 121 -6.39 9.06 -6.78
CA CYS A 121 -4.99 8.68 -6.94
C CYS A 121 -4.18 9.20 -5.77
N LEU A 122 -3.46 8.31 -5.08
CA LEU A 122 -2.59 8.65 -3.95
C LEU A 122 -1.22 7.99 -4.12
N ARG A 123 -0.19 8.64 -3.56
CA ARG A 123 1.20 8.18 -3.65
C ARG A 123 1.91 8.26 -2.30
N TRP A 124 2.60 7.20 -1.96
CA TRP A 124 3.71 7.20 -1.03
C TRP A 124 5.03 7.34 -1.77
N ASP A 125 5.91 8.22 -1.30
CA ASP A 125 7.28 8.34 -1.79
C ASP A 125 8.24 8.36 -0.59
N LEU A 126 9.00 7.28 -0.43
CA LEU A 126 9.91 7.11 0.72
C LEU A 126 11.06 8.10 0.70
N ASP A 127 11.41 8.65 -0.47
CA ASP A 127 12.47 9.65 -0.59
C ASP A 127 12.02 11.03 -0.10
N LEU A 128 10.70 11.28 -0.03
CA LEU A 128 10.12 12.52 0.46
C LEU A 128 9.70 12.46 1.93
N ILE A 129 9.48 11.25 2.46
CA ILE A 129 9.07 11.08 3.86
C ILE A 129 10.18 11.54 4.80
N GLY A 130 9.82 12.43 5.73
CA GLY A 130 10.76 13.00 6.71
C GLY A 130 11.53 14.23 6.21
N GLN A 131 11.32 14.67 4.96
CA GLN A 131 11.87 15.91 4.43
C GLN A 131 10.98 17.14 4.67
N GLU A 132 9.68 16.91 4.85
CA GLU A 132 8.70 17.98 5.11
C GLU A 132 8.61 18.28 6.62
N PRO A 133 8.98 19.49 7.07
CA PRO A 133 8.83 19.87 8.47
C PRO A 133 7.36 19.85 8.89
N GLY A 134 7.03 19.03 9.87
CA GLY A 134 5.68 18.94 10.45
C GLY A 134 4.75 17.92 9.82
N ALA A 135 5.10 17.29 8.70
CA ALA A 135 4.36 16.17 8.11
C ALA A 135 5.12 14.86 8.36
N GLU A 136 4.77 14.14 9.41
CA GLU A 136 5.41 12.86 9.72
C GLU A 136 5.10 11.77 8.68
N TRP A 137 3.90 11.83 8.07
CA TRP A 137 3.36 10.82 7.17
C TRP A 137 2.70 11.46 5.92
N PRO A 138 3.45 12.15 5.05
CA PRO A 138 2.86 12.80 3.88
C PRO A 138 2.40 11.77 2.85
N LEU A 139 1.13 11.84 2.47
CA LEU A 139 0.51 11.09 1.37
C LEU A 139 0.15 12.10 0.27
N PHE A 140 0.65 11.88 -0.95
CA PHE A 140 0.51 12.80 -2.08
C PHE A 140 -0.56 12.32 -3.06
#